data_4ad5ab7fefc4c56a0dd3d8518faa89eb
#
_entry.id   4ad5ab7fefc4c56a0dd3d8518faa89eb
#
_cell.length_a   1.000
_cell.length_b   1.000
_cell.length_c   1.000
_cell.angle_alpha   90.00
_cell.angle_beta   90.00
_cell.angle_gamma   90.00
#
_symmetry.space_group_name_H-M   'P 1'
#
loop_
_entity.id
_entity.type
_entity.pdbx_description
1 polymer ?
#
loop_
_entity_poly.entity_id
_entity_poly.type
_entity_poly.pdbx_seq_one_letter_code
_entity_poly.pdbx_strand_id
1 'polypeptide(L)'
;VALVTGAAGGIGRAIVAALAEAGWTVAATDLAEAGDVTGAEVTIPADLRGRDACRAVVDAVLARFGRLDMLVNNAATMTVVEPTVETMGLWWRDIEVNLTAPLWLTQAAAAPLQDGAGQVINVSSISALQGEPGFSAYAASKAGLLGMTRSLARELAPTVRVNAIAPGPTETEQLNRDAEFQGVGLDELQRRYAAGMPTGRLVRPAEVADLVVFLAGARSFTGECVQINGGMLMS
;
A
#
# COMPACT_ATOMS: atom_id res chain seq x y z
N VAL A 1 13.09 -2.40 -12.50
CA VAL A 1 12.14 -3.42 -11.99
C VAL A 1 11.41 -2.87 -10.78
N ALA A 2 10.10 -2.99 -10.75
CA ALA A 2 9.26 -2.65 -9.60
C ALA A 2 8.59 -3.91 -9.05
N LEU A 3 8.51 -4.04 -7.71
CA LEU A 3 7.71 -5.05 -7.03
C LEU A 3 6.50 -4.36 -6.40
N VAL A 4 5.29 -4.82 -6.72
CA VAL A 4 4.02 -4.31 -6.17
C VAL A 4 3.35 -5.41 -5.36
N THR A 5 3.03 -5.13 -4.08
CA THR A 5 2.32 -6.07 -3.20
C THR A 5 0.83 -5.75 -3.14
N GLY A 6 -0.03 -6.76 -2.88
CA GLY A 6 -1.48 -6.58 -2.95
C GLY A 6 -1.92 -6.16 -4.35
N ALA A 7 -1.25 -6.72 -5.35
CA ALA A 7 -1.30 -6.27 -6.73
C ALA A 7 -2.64 -6.59 -7.42
N ALA A 8 -3.38 -7.56 -6.91
CA ALA A 8 -4.70 -7.93 -7.44
C ALA A 8 -5.86 -7.09 -6.86
N GLY A 9 -5.63 -6.28 -5.84
CA GLY A 9 -6.60 -5.32 -5.31
C GLY A 9 -6.81 -4.11 -6.23
N GLY A 10 -7.88 -3.34 -6.02
CA GLY A 10 -8.22 -2.23 -6.91
C GLY A 10 -7.10 -1.20 -7.09
N ILE A 11 -6.45 -0.74 -6.00
CA ILE A 11 -5.30 0.17 -6.06
C ILE A 11 -4.08 -0.55 -6.66
N GLY A 12 -3.81 -1.81 -6.27
CA GLY A 12 -2.67 -2.57 -6.74
C GLY A 12 -2.69 -2.78 -8.25
N ARG A 13 -3.83 -3.18 -8.83
CA ARG A 13 -4.01 -3.32 -10.29
C ARG A 13 -3.73 -2.01 -11.01
N ALA A 14 -4.24 -0.89 -10.48
CA ALA A 14 -4.00 0.41 -11.09
C ALA A 14 -2.51 0.80 -11.05
N ILE A 15 -1.81 0.51 -9.94
CA ILE A 15 -0.36 0.76 -9.81
C ILE A 15 0.43 -0.10 -10.80
N VAL A 16 0.11 -1.39 -10.93
CA VAL A 16 0.76 -2.29 -11.89
C VAL A 16 0.60 -1.77 -13.32
N ALA A 17 -0.64 -1.41 -13.71
CA ALA A 17 -0.91 -0.88 -15.04
C ALA A 17 -0.15 0.42 -15.33
N ALA A 18 -0.22 1.40 -14.42
CA ALA A 18 0.44 2.69 -14.61
C ALA A 18 1.97 2.58 -14.67
N LEU A 19 2.57 1.70 -13.84
CA LEU A 19 4.01 1.45 -13.90
C LEU A 19 4.41 0.76 -15.19
N ALA A 20 3.64 -0.22 -15.69
CA ALA A 20 3.89 -0.88 -16.96
C ALA A 20 3.79 0.10 -18.13
N GLU A 21 2.77 0.97 -18.16
CA GLU A 21 2.61 2.04 -19.14
C GLU A 21 3.76 3.06 -19.09
N ALA A 22 4.30 3.32 -17.90
CA ALA A 22 5.47 4.17 -17.70
C ALA A 22 6.81 3.47 -18.05
N GLY A 23 6.78 2.24 -18.58
CA GLY A 23 7.95 1.50 -19.04
C GLY A 23 8.69 0.71 -17.95
N TRP A 24 8.09 0.49 -16.79
CA TRP A 24 8.64 -0.37 -15.76
C TRP A 24 8.38 -1.85 -16.05
N THR A 25 9.39 -2.69 -15.80
CA THR A 25 9.16 -4.13 -15.66
C THR A 25 8.56 -4.36 -14.27
N VAL A 26 7.34 -4.89 -14.20
CA VAL A 26 6.60 -5.03 -12.95
C VAL A 26 6.53 -6.50 -12.53
N ALA A 27 6.98 -6.80 -11.32
CA ALA A 27 6.66 -8.01 -10.59
C ALA A 27 5.50 -7.72 -9.64
N ALA A 28 4.50 -8.58 -9.62
CA ALA A 28 3.35 -8.51 -8.75
C ALA A 28 3.39 -9.60 -7.69
N THR A 29 2.89 -9.34 -6.49
CA THR A 29 2.61 -10.39 -5.50
C THR A 29 1.25 -10.17 -4.86
N ASP A 30 0.51 -11.25 -4.70
CA ASP A 30 -0.76 -11.33 -3.99
C ASP A 30 -0.98 -12.74 -3.47
N LEU A 31 -2.09 -13.01 -2.81
CA LEU A 31 -2.49 -14.35 -2.40
C LEU A 31 -2.69 -15.25 -3.63
N ALA A 32 -2.49 -16.56 -3.47
CA ALA A 32 -2.55 -17.52 -4.58
C ALA A 32 -3.90 -17.51 -5.33
N GLU A 33 -4.98 -17.22 -4.63
CA GLU A 33 -6.34 -17.20 -5.19
C GLU A 33 -6.55 -16.01 -6.16
N ALA A 34 -5.67 -15.01 -6.12
CA ALA A 34 -5.78 -13.83 -6.99
C ALA A 34 -5.45 -14.12 -8.46
N GLY A 35 -4.67 -15.19 -8.72
CA GLY A 35 -4.20 -15.52 -10.07
C GLY A 35 -3.21 -14.51 -10.64
N ASP A 36 -3.04 -14.54 -11.96
CA ASP A 36 -2.13 -13.63 -12.65
C ASP A 36 -2.66 -12.18 -12.69
N VAL A 37 -1.77 -11.22 -12.44
CA VAL A 37 -2.10 -9.80 -12.47
C VAL A 37 -1.75 -9.22 -13.84
N THR A 38 -2.76 -8.75 -14.56
CA THR A 38 -2.59 -8.14 -15.88
C THR A 38 -1.66 -6.93 -15.83
N GLY A 39 -0.68 -6.89 -16.72
CA GLY A 39 0.35 -5.83 -16.78
C GLY A 39 1.59 -6.14 -15.98
N ALA A 40 1.59 -7.18 -15.14
CA ALA A 40 2.82 -7.69 -14.52
C ALA A 40 3.54 -8.67 -15.44
N GLU A 41 4.87 -8.61 -15.45
CA GLU A 41 5.73 -9.59 -16.16
C GLU A 41 5.76 -10.94 -15.44
N VAL A 42 5.54 -10.95 -14.14
CA VAL A 42 5.42 -12.13 -13.30
C VAL A 42 4.50 -11.83 -12.11
N THR A 43 3.65 -12.79 -11.77
CA THR A 43 2.91 -12.80 -10.50
C THR A 43 3.49 -13.89 -9.59
N ILE A 44 3.87 -13.50 -8.39
CA ILE A 44 4.47 -14.36 -7.37
C ILE A 44 3.43 -14.54 -6.26
N PRO A 45 2.75 -15.67 -6.17
CA PRO A 45 1.75 -15.90 -5.12
C PRO A 45 2.42 -16.02 -3.75
N ALA A 46 1.99 -15.22 -2.77
CA ALA A 46 2.52 -15.27 -1.42
C ALA A 46 1.54 -14.73 -0.38
N ASP A 47 1.48 -15.40 0.77
CA ASP A 47 0.92 -14.80 1.99
C ASP A 47 2.07 -14.07 2.72
N LEU A 48 1.99 -12.75 2.79
CA LEU A 48 3.05 -11.91 3.35
C LEU A 48 3.10 -11.91 4.89
N ARG A 49 2.26 -12.71 5.54
CA ARG A 49 2.35 -12.95 6.99
C ARG A 49 3.53 -13.87 7.29
N GLY A 50 4.67 -13.29 7.54
CA GLY A 50 5.89 -14.01 7.89
C GLY A 50 7.10 -13.50 7.14
N ARG A 51 8.22 -13.43 7.85
CA ARG A 51 9.49 -12.92 7.34
C ARG A 51 10.01 -13.70 6.15
N ASP A 52 9.91 -15.03 6.24
CA ASP A 52 10.47 -15.92 5.22
C ASP A 52 9.69 -15.83 3.90
N ALA A 53 8.37 -15.67 3.95
CA ALA A 53 7.55 -15.44 2.77
C ALA A 53 7.89 -14.11 2.09
N CYS A 54 8.03 -13.03 2.87
CA CYS A 54 8.45 -11.73 2.35
C CYS A 54 9.83 -11.80 1.69
N ARG A 55 10.79 -12.51 2.30
CA ARG A 55 12.11 -12.73 1.72
C ARG A 55 12.04 -13.52 0.43
N ALA A 56 11.28 -14.62 0.42
CA ALA A 56 11.13 -15.47 -0.77
C ALA A 56 10.56 -14.71 -1.98
N VAL A 57 9.64 -13.77 -1.76
CA VAL A 57 9.12 -12.89 -2.84
C VAL A 57 10.24 -12.04 -3.42
N VAL A 58 11.05 -11.38 -2.60
CA VAL A 58 12.16 -10.55 -3.08
C VAL A 58 13.21 -11.40 -3.78
N ASP A 59 13.56 -12.56 -3.21
CA ASP A 59 14.52 -13.50 -3.81
C ASP A 59 14.05 -13.99 -5.20
N ALA A 60 12.74 -14.25 -5.36
CA ALA A 60 12.15 -14.63 -6.66
C ALA A 60 12.25 -13.50 -7.71
N VAL A 61 12.03 -12.24 -7.30
CA VAL A 61 12.22 -11.07 -8.17
C VAL A 61 13.69 -10.97 -8.61
N LEU A 62 14.63 -11.11 -7.67
CA LEU A 62 16.06 -11.04 -7.97
C LEU A 62 16.53 -12.20 -8.85
N ALA A 63 16.03 -13.40 -8.61
CA ALA A 63 16.33 -14.57 -9.46
C ALA A 63 15.83 -14.39 -10.89
N ARG A 64 14.68 -13.73 -11.08
CA ARG A 64 14.07 -13.52 -12.40
C ARG A 64 14.67 -12.35 -13.17
N PHE A 65 15.01 -11.25 -12.49
CA PHE A 65 15.37 -9.98 -13.14
C PHE A 65 16.77 -9.47 -12.80
N GLY A 66 17.44 -10.04 -11.80
CA GLY A 66 18.78 -9.63 -11.36
C GLY A 66 18.84 -8.29 -10.64
N ARG A 67 17.72 -7.59 -10.48
CA ARG A 67 17.63 -6.25 -9.87
C ARG A 67 16.27 -5.95 -9.30
N LEU A 68 16.23 -5.00 -8.37
CA LEU A 68 15.00 -4.38 -7.88
C LEU A 68 15.26 -2.89 -7.64
N ASP A 69 14.46 -2.01 -8.26
CA ASP A 69 14.64 -0.56 -8.23
C ASP A 69 13.51 0.15 -7.44
N MET A 70 12.36 -0.50 -7.31
CA MET A 70 11.22 0.03 -6.58
C MET A 70 10.47 -1.08 -5.85
N LEU A 71 10.14 -0.82 -4.59
CA LEU A 71 9.21 -1.63 -3.80
C LEU A 71 7.97 -0.80 -3.47
N VAL A 72 6.78 -1.27 -3.88
CA VAL A 72 5.50 -0.66 -3.53
C VAL A 72 4.78 -1.57 -2.54
N ASN A 73 4.78 -1.18 -1.27
CA ASN A 73 4.06 -1.84 -0.19
C ASN A 73 2.60 -1.37 -0.20
N ASN A 74 1.76 -2.05 -0.97
CA ASN A 74 0.33 -1.77 -1.12
C ASN A 74 -0.56 -2.84 -0.48
N ALA A 75 -0.09 -4.06 -0.29
CA ALA A 75 -0.85 -5.12 0.39
C ALA A 75 -1.39 -4.63 1.75
N ALA A 76 -2.65 -4.87 1.99
CA ALA A 76 -3.28 -4.50 3.26
C ALA A 76 -4.49 -5.40 3.57
N THR A 77 -4.72 -5.59 4.86
CA THR A 77 -5.99 -6.06 5.40
C THR A 77 -6.62 -4.93 6.20
N MET A 78 -7.94 -4.89 6.20
CA MET A 78 -8.71 -3.94 6.99
C MET A 78 -9.77 -4.73 7.76
N THR A 79 -9.53 -4.85 9.05
CA THR A 79 -10.40 -5.59 9.94
C THR A 79 -11.25 -4.63 10.75
N VAL A 80 -12.53 -4.87 10.76
CA VAL A 80 -13.44 -4.14 11.63
C VAL A 80 -13.41 -4.78 13.01
N VAL A 81 -13.18 -3.97 14.03
CA VAL A 81 -13.05 -4.40 15.42
C VAL A 81 -13.87 -3.48 16.31
N GLU A 82 -14.88 -4.06 16.98
CA GLU A 82 -15.55 -3.34 18.05
C GLU A 82 -14.63 -3.27 19.28
N PRO A 83 -14.46 -2.08 19.90
CA PRO A 83 -13.50 -1.91 21.01
C PRO A 83 -13.89 -2.70 22.28
N THR A 84 -15.12 -3.21 22.34
CA THR A 84 -15.66 -3.99 23.46
C THR A 84 -15.54 -5.50 23.27
N VAL A 85 -15.11 -5.96 22.09
CA VAL A 85 -14.99 -7.38 21.74
C VAL A 85 -13.53 -7.77 21.69
N GLU A 86 -13.17 -8.90 22.32
CA GLU A 86 -11.82 -9.43 22.25
C GLU A 86 -11.55 -10.04 20.88
N THR A 87 -10.83 -9.30 20.04
CA THR A 87 -10.54 -9.67 18.65
C THR A 87 -9.04 -9.58 18.35
N MET A 88 -8.18 -9.89 19.34
CA MET A 88 -6.74 -9.73 19.23
C MET A 88 -6.13 -10.45 18.03
N GLY A 89 -6.63 -11.62 17.62
CA GLY A 89 -6.14 -12.33 16.45
C GLY A 89 -6.34 -11.55 15.16
N LEU A 90 -7.49 -10.90 14.99
CA LEU A 90 -7.78 -10.05 13.84
C LEU A 90 -6.97 -8.75 13.89
N TRP A 91 -6.81 -8.20 15.09
CA TRP A 91 -6.00 -7.01 15.33
C TRP A 91 -4.54 -7.24 14.93
N TRP A 92 -3.94 -8.34 15.34
CA TRP A 92 -2.56 -8.71 14.97
C TRP A 92 -2.41 -8.98 13.47
N ARG A 93 -3.42 -9.52 12.80
CA ARG A 93 -3.40 -9.70 11.35
C ARG A 93 -3.17 -8.39 10.61
N ASP A 94 -3.86 -7.32 11.00
CA ASP A 94 -3.67 -6.01 10.36
C ASP A 94 -2.26 -5.46 10.64
N ILE A 95 -1.71 -5.67 11.83
CA ILE A 95 -0.33 -5.30 12.15
C ILE A 95 0.67 -6.10 11.32
N GLU A 96 0.48 -7.40 11.17
CA GLU A 96 1.40 -8.26 10.40
C GLU A 96 1.42 -7.86 8.93
N VAL A 97 0.27 -7.73 8.29
CA VAL A 97 0.18 -7.46 6.86
C VAL A 97 0.51 -6.01 6.53
N ASN A 98 -0.01 -5.05 7.31
CA ASN A 98 0.05 -3.63 6.95
C ASN A 98 1.31 -2.92 7.44
N LEU A 99 2.00 -3.47 8.44
CA LEU A 99 3.17 -2.84 9.07
C LEU A 99 4.40 -3.74 9.06
N THR A 100 4.27 -4.98 9.55
CA THR A 100 5.44 -5.84 9.72
C THR A 100 5.92 -6.41 8.38
N ALA A 101 5.02 -6.81 7.48
CA ALA A 101 5.38 -7.27 6.14
C ALA A 101 6.10 -6.19 5.32
N PRO A 102 5.66 -4.92 5.25
CA PRO A 102 6.43 -3.84 4.64
C PRO A 102 7.85 -3.69 5.19
N LEU A 103 8.05 -3.88 6.51
CA LEU A 103 9.39 -3.87 7.11
C LEU A 103 10.25 -5.04 6.60
N TRP A 104 9.73 -6.25 6.63
CA TRP A 104 10.46 -7.44 6.17
C TRP A 104 10.79 -7.39 4.69
N LEU A 105 9.85 -6.94 3.85
CA LEU A 105 10.08 -6.72 2.42
C LEU A 105 11.16 -5.66 2.18
N THR A 106 11.10 -4.55 2.91
CA THR A 106 12.12 -3.48 2.80
C THR A 106 13.49 -3.97 3.26
N GLN A 107 13.57 -4.75 4.34
CA GLN A 107 14.83 -5.35 4.81
C GLN A 107 15.41 -6.32 3.77
N ALA A 108 14.58 -7.17 3.17
CA ALA A 108 15.02 -8.10 2.12
C ALA A 108 15.47 -7.36 0.86
N ALA A 109 14.79 -6.26 0.51
CA ALA A 109 15.06 -5.45 -0.67
C ALA A 109 16.16 -4.40 -0.48
N ALA A 110 16.67 -4.18 0.75
CA ALA A 110 17.57 -3.05 1.04
C ALA A 110 18.82 -3.03 0.17
N ALA A 111 19.53 -4.15 0.06
CA ALA A 111 20.75 -4.23 -0.74
C ALA A 111 20.51 -3.97 -2.25
N PRO A 112 19.60 -4.68 -2.94
CA PRO A 112 19.33 -4.41 -4.34
C PRO A 112 18.79 -3.00 -4.60
N LEU A 113 18.01 -2.41 -3.69
CA LEU A 113 17.56 -1.02 -3.80
C LEU A 113 18.73 -0.03 -3.66
N GLN A 114 19.69 -0.30 -2.77
CA GLN A 114 20.87 0.54 -2.61
C GLN A 114 21.76 0.51 -3.86
N ASP A 115 21.95 -0.65 -4.46
CA ASP A 115 22.74 -0.81 -5.71
C ASP A 115 22.13 -0.04 -6.88
N GLY A 116 20.79 0.06 -6.93
CA GLY A 116 20.04 0.75 -7.99
C GLY A 116 19.68 2.21 -7.69
N ALA A 117 20.11 2.80 -6.56
CA ALA A 117 19.60 4.09 -6.08
C ALA A 117 18.05 4.13 -6.06
N GLY A 118 17.48 3.08 -5.53
CA GLY A 118 16.07 2.74 -5.62
C GLY A 118 15.16 3.49 -4.66
N GLN A 119 13.94 2.96 -4.52
CA GLN A 119 12.94 3.57 -3.64
C GLN A 119 11.93 2.58 -3.07
N VAL A 120 11.35 2.96 -1.94
CA VAL A 120 10.20 2.31 -1.32
C VAL A 120 9.04 3.29 -1.28
N ILE A 121 7.86 2.84 -1.70
CA ILE A 121 6.61 3.59 -1.58
C ILE A 121 5.64 2.76 -0.72
N ASN A 122 5.23 3.33 0.40
CA ASN A 122 4.31 2.71 1.34
C ASN A 122 2.90 3.28 1.15
N VAL A 123 1.92 2.45 0.81
CA VAL A 123 0.52 2.88 0.72
C VAL A 123 -0.09 2.82 2.13
N SER A 124 -0.19 4.00 2.75
CA SER A 124 -0.83 4.22 4.04
C SER A 124 -2.35 4.49 3.86
N SER A 125 -2.91 5.41 4.64
CA SER A 125 -4.31 5.84 4.59
C SER A 125 -4.48 7.15 5.35
N ILE A 126 -5.53 7.92 5.05
CA ILE A 126 -5.94 9.03 5.91
C ILE A 126 -6.36 8.56 7.31
N SER A 127 -6.82 7.31 7.46
CA SER A 127 -7.13 6.72 8.77
C SER A 127 -5.91 6.68 9.70
N ALA A 128 -4.70 6.68 9.14
CA ALA A 128 -3.44 6.83 9.89
C ALA A 128 -3.29 8.20 10.56
N LEU A 129 -3.97 9.21 10.04
CA LEU A 129 -3.83 10.61 10.43
C LEU A 129 -4.98 11.10 11.31
N GLN A 130 -6.19 10.61 11.07
CA GLN A 130 -7.40 11.05 11.81
C GLN A 130 -8.04 9.95 12.66
N GLY A 131 -7.66 8.69 12.45
CA GLY A 131 -8.39 7.54 13.00
C GLY A 131 -9.68 7.26 12.24
N GLU A 132 -10.28 6.11 12.52
CA GLU A 132 -11.56 5.70 11.93
C GLU A 132 -12.30 4.80 12.95
N PRO A 133 -13.55 5.11 13.35
CA PRO A 133 -14.31 4.25 14.24
C PRO A 133 -14.46 2.83 13.69
N GLY A 134 -14.21 1.81 14.52
CA GLY A 134 -14.26 0.40 14.13
C GLY A 134 -12.98 -0.12 13.46
N PHE A 135 -12.00 0.74 13.12
CA PHE A 135 -10.78 0.37 12.40
C PHE A 135 -9.50 0.64 13.19
N SER A 136 -9.53 0.47 14.51
CA SER A 136 -8.39 0.80 15.38
C SER A 136 -7.09 0.07 15.02
N ALA A 137 -7.16 -1.22 14.67
CA ALA A 137 -6.02 -2.02 14.24
C ALA A 137 -5.44 -1.50 12.92
N TYR A 138 -6.33 -1.26 11.95
CA TYR A 138 -5.96 -0.71 10.65
C TYR A 138 -5.31 0.68 10.80
N ALA A 139 -5.97 1.59 11.51
CA ALA A 139 -5.44 2.93 11.75
C ALA A 139 -4.07 2.91 12.46
N ALA A 140 -3.92 2.07 13.49
CA ALA A 140 -2.65 1.89 14.20
C ALA A 140 -1.56 1.35 13.28
N SER A 141 -1.86 0.34 12.45
CA SER A 141 -0.91 -0.23 11.49
C SER A 141 -0.46 0.79 10.45
N LYS A 142 -1.40 1.56 9.90
CA LYS A 142 -1.11 2.59 8.89
C LYS A 142 -0.41 3.83 9.47
N ALA A 143 -0.67 4.18 10.73
CA ALA A 143 0.09 5.21 11.45
C ALA A 143 1.52 4.75 11.76
N GLY A 144 1.69 3.50 12.20
CA GLY A 144 3.01 2.88 12.37
C GLY A 144 3.83 2.88 11.08
N LEU A 145 3.17 2.62 9.94
CA LEU A 145 3.80 2.65 8.62
C LEU A 145 4.34 4.05 8.27
N LEU A 146 3.68 5.13 8.68
CA LEU A 146 4.19 6.51 8.49
C LEU A 146 5.43 6.77 9.35
N GLY A 147 5.42 6.33 10.60
CA GLY A 147 6.60 6.41 11.48
C GLY A 147 7.78 5.64 10.91
N MET A 148 7.53 4.40 10.46
CA MET A 148 8.52 3.55 9.81
C MET A 148 9.07 4.17 8.52
N THR A 149 8.22 4.77 7.68
CA THR A 149 8.63 5.49 6.47
C THR A 149 9.69 6.55 6.77
N ARG A 150 9.45 7.38 7.79
CA ARG A 150 10.39 8.46 8.18
C ARG A 150 11.71 7.91 8.73
N SER A 151 11.68 6.83 9.49
CA SER A 151 12.88 6.17 10.01
C SER A 151 13.73 5.57 8.89
N LEU A 152 13.09 4.75 8.05
CA LEU A 152 13.76 4.09 6.92
C LEU A 152 14.30 5.09 5.88
N ALA A 153 13.62 6.21 5.68
CA ALA A 153 14.11 7.29 4.81
C ALA A 153 15.48 7.85 5.28
N ARG A 154 15.71 7.87 6.60
CA ARG A 154 17.00 8.31 7.19
C ARG A 154 18.03 7.19 7.22
N GLU A 155 17.60 5.97 7.53
CA GLU A 155 18.47 4.79 7.67
C GLU A 155 19.04 4.35 6.31
N LEU A 156 18.28 4.48 5.23
CA LEU A 156 18.67 4.05 3.88
C LEU A 156 19.23 5.19 3.01
N ALA A 157 19.23 6.43 3.54
CA ALA A 157 19.85 7.56 2.84
C ALA A 157 21.36 7.37 2.70
N PRO A 158 22.02 7.96 1.65
CA PRO A 158 21.42 8.77 0.61
C PRO A 158 20.96 7.95 -0.61
N THR A 159 21.10 6.63 -0.59
CA THR A 159 20.94 5.76 -1.76
C THR A 159 19.50 5.35 -2.04
N VAL A 160 18.68 5.14 -0.99
CA VAL A 160 17.28 4.73 -1.15
C VAL A 160 16.35 5.80 -0.60
N ARG A 161 15.35 6.16 -1.39
CA ARG A 161 14.26 7.06 -0.96
C ARG A 161 13.10 6.23 -0.42
N VAL A 162 12.48 6.68 0.65
CA VAL A 162 11.32 6.01 1.24
C VAL A 162 10.22 7.04 1.48
N ASN A 163 9.07 6.87 0.83
CA ASN A 163 7.93 7.76 0.96
C ASN A 163 6.65 6.98 1.23
N ALA A 164 5.62 7.68 1.69
CA ALA A 164 4.29 7.15 1.86
C ALA A 164 3.26 7.93 1.03
N ILE A 165 2.19 7.26 0.65
CA ILE A 165 0.98 7.86 0.11
C ILE A 165 -0.15 7.58 1.11
N ALA A 166 -0.98 8.57 1.40
CA ALA A 166 -2.15 8.42 2.26
C ALA A 166 -3.43 8.72 1.47
N PRO A 167 -4.04 7.69 0.82
CA PRO A 167 -5.30 7.85 0.14
C PRO A 167 -6.46 8.11 1.12
N GLY A 168 -7.45 8.86 0.66
CA GLY A 168 -8.79 8.91 1.22
C GLY A 168 -9.66 7.76 0.74
N PRO A 169 -10.98 7.79 0.98
CA PRO A 169 -11.93 6.84 0.44
C PRO A 169 -11.74 6.69 -1.07
N THR A 170 -11.41 5.47 -1.50
CA THR A 170 -11.03 5.15 -2.88
C THR A 170 -12.02 4.16 -3.49
N GLU A 171 -12.39 4.35 -4.75
CA GLU A 171 -13.33 3.50 -5.50
C GLU A 171 -12.73 2.11 -5.75
N THR A 172 -12.88 1.21 -4.78
CA THR A 172 -12.39 -0.17 -4.83
C THR A 172 -13.44 -1.14 -4.30
N GLU A 173 -13.23 -2.44 -4.51
CA GLU A 173 -14.09 -3.50 -3.95
C GLU A 173 -14.15 -3.48 -2.41
N GLN A 174 -13.19 -2.81 -1.76
CA GLN A 174 -13.19 -2.64 -0.31
C GLN A 174 -14.43 -1.87 0.18
N LEU A 175 -14.92 -0.91 -0.61
CA LEU A 175 -16.15 -0.17 -0.26
C LEU A 175 -17.37 -1.06 -0.08
N ASN A 176 -17.46 -2.21 -0.78
CA ASN A 176 -18.55 -3.15 -0.58
C ASN A 176 -18.55 -3.72 0.84
N ARG A 177 -17.36 -4.10 1.34
CA ARG A 177 -17.19 -4.61 2.72
C ARG A 177 -17.48 -3.55 3.76
N ASP A 178 -17.08 -2.31 3.49
CA ASP A 178 -17.36 -1.18 4.38
C ASP A 178 -18.86 -0.88 4.43
N ALA A 179 -19.55 -0.97 3.30
CA ALA A 179 -21.01 -0.80 3.21
C ALA A 179 -21.76 -1.91 3.98
N GLU A 180 -21.34 -3.16 3.78
CA GLU A 180 -21.88 -4.31 4.53
C GLU A 180 -21.72 -4.13 6.04
N PHE A 181 -20.51 -3.73 6.47
CA PHE A 181 -20.22 -3.48 7.88
C PHE A 181 -21.09 -2.36 8.48
N GLN A 182 -21.23 -1.26 7.74
CA GLN A 182 -22.05 -0.14 8.21
C GLN A 182 -23.56 -0.38 8.07
N GLY A 183 -23.96 -1.52 7.46
CA GLY A 183 -25.38 -1.86 7.24
C GLY A 183 -26.08 -0.89 6.27
N VAL A 184 -25.35 -0.33 5.32
CA VAL A 184 -25.88 0.62 4.33
C VAL A 184 -25.64 0.12 2.91
N GLY A 185 -26.36 0.68 1.92
CA GLY A 185 -26.10 0.40 0.51
C GLY A 185 -24.80 1.07 0.04
N LEU A 186 -24.12 0.45 -0.93
CA LEU A 186 -22.88 0.98 -1.51
C LEU A 186 -23.04 2.44 -1.99
N ASP A 187 -24.12 2.74 -2.73
CA ASP A 187 -24.38 4.09 -3.25
C ASP A 187 -24.56 5.11 -2.12
N GLU A 188 -25.14 4.70 -1.01
CA GLU A 188 -25.30 5.57 0.16
C GLU A 188 -23.96 5.83 0.82
N LEU A 189 -23.13 4.80 1.00
CA LEU A 189 -21.78 4.96 1.55
C LEU A 189 -20.92 5.87 0.67
N GLN A 190 -20.96 5.67 -0.66
CA GLN A 190 -20.23 6.51 -1.60
C GLN A 190 -20.68 7.98 -1.51
N ARG A 191 -21.99 8.24 -1.43
CA ARG A 191 -22.50 9.61 -1.25
C ARG A 191 -22.03 10.24 0.07
N ARG A 192 -22.04 9.49 1.17
CA ARG A 192 -21.56 9.97 2.48
C ARG A 192 -20.08 10.36 2.43
N TYR A 193 -19.25 9.49 1.86
CA TYR A 193 -17.82 9.78 1.71
C TYR A 193 -17.59 10.97 0.77
N ALA A 194 -18.25 11.00 -0.39
CA ALA A 194 -18.15 12.11 -1.33
C ALA A 194 -18.57 13.46 -0.72
N ALA A 195 -19.62 13.47 0.09
CA ALA A 195 -20.06 14.66 0.80
C ALA A 195 -19.03 15.21 1.81
N GLY A 196 -18.19 14.34 2.36
CA GLY A 196 -17.07 14.72 3.25
C GLY A 196 -15.82 15.17 2.51
N MET A 197 -15.78 15.06 1.18
CA MET A 197 -14.63 15.42 0.35
C MET A 197 -14.91 16.71 -0.41
N PRO A 198 -14.13 17.79 -0.23
CA PRO A 198 -14.27 19.04 -0.99
C PRO A 198 -14.30 18.88 -2.51
N THR A 199 -13.66 17.83 -3.05
CA THR A 199 -13.75 17.50 -4.49
C THR A 199 -15.09 16.91 -4.92
N GLY A 200 -15.99 16.59 -3.97
CA GLY A 200 -17.32 16.04 -4.23
C GLY A 200 -17.35 14.59 -4.76
N ARG A 201 -16.22 13.89 -4.73
CA ARG A 201 -16.11 12.51 -5.21
C ARG A 201 -14.99 11.75 -4.50
N LEU A 202 -15.07 10.43 -4.53
CA LEU A 202 -14.03 9.54 -4.04
C LEU A 202 -12.76 9.64 -4.90
N VAL A 203 -11.65 9.21 -4.32
CA VAL A 203 -10.39 9.03 -5.04
C VAL A 203 -10.52 7.83 -5.98
N ARG A 204 -10.01 7.95 -7.20
CA ARG A 204 -9.94 6.81 -8.12
C ARG A 204 -8.62 6.07 -7.94
N PRO A 205 -8.59 4.72 -8.05
CA PRO A 205 -7.36 3.94 -7.99
C PRO A 205 -6.25 4.47 -8.93
N ALA A 206 -6.63 4.92 -10.12
CA ALA A 206 -5.69 5.50 -11.08
C ALA A 206 -4.96 6.75 -10.53
N GLU A 207 -5.64 7.60 -9.76
CA GLU A 207 -5.02 8.79 -9.18
C GLU A 207 -3.96 8.45 -8.12
N VAL A 208 -4.16 7.33 -7.39
CA VAL A 208 -3.14 6.80 -6.48
C VAL A 208 -1.95 6.25 -7.28
N ALA A 209 -2.22 5.56 -8.38
CA ALA A 209 -1.20 5.02 -9.27
C ALA A 209 -0.37 6.13 -9.95
N ASP A 210 -1.01 7.20 -10.43
CA ASP A 210 -0.33 8.37 -10.99
C ASP A 210 0.66 8.98 -9.99
N LEU A 211 0.28 9.01 -8.71
CA LEU A 211 1.16 9.51 -7.66
C LEU A 211 2.35 8.57 -7.40
N VAL A 212 2.18 7.26 -7.53
CA VAL A 212 3.29 6.29 -7.48
C VAL A 212 4.28 6.57 -8.63
N VAL A 213 3.78 6.75 -9.85
CA VAL A 213 4.61 7.07 -11.03
C VAL A 213 5.30 8.43 -10.86
N PHE A 214 4.61 9.44 -10.35
CA PHE A 214 5.22 10.74 -10.03
C PHE A 214 6.39 10.59 -9.04
N LEU A 215 6.18 9.89 -7.92
CA LEU A 215 7.21 9.67 -6.91
C LEU A 215 8.38 8.85 -7.43
N ALA A 216 8.18 8.01 -8.44
CA ALA A 216 9.24 7.27 -9.10
C ALA A 216 10.33 8.20 -9.67
N GLY A 217 9.93 9.32 -10.25
CA GLY A 217 10.84 10.34 -10.80
C GLY A 217 11.24 11.46 -9.84
N ALA A 218 10.55 11.63 -8.73
CA ALA A 218 10.66 12.79 -7.83
C ALA A 218 11.83 12.64 -6.83
N ARG A 219 13.05 12.94 -7.25
CA ARG A 219 14.31 12.64 -6.52
C ARG A 219 14.46 13.39 -5.19
N SER A 220 13.79 14.49 -4.98
CA SER A 220 13.87 15.29 -3.74
C SER A 220 12.86 14.86 -2.66
N PHE A 221 12.03 13.87 -2.95
CA PHE A 221 11.06 13.33 -1.98
C PHE A 221 11.65 12.13 -1.25
N THR A 222 11.83 12.24 0.07
CA THR A 222 12.12 11.13 0.97
C THR A 222 11.65 11.46 2.39
N GLY A 223 11.03 10.50 3.06
CA GLY A 223 10.43 10.67 4.39
C GLY A 223 9.07 11.35 4.37
N GLU A 224 8.52 11.64 3.19
CA GLU A 224 7.26 12.35 3.02
C GLU A 224 6.04 11.42 3.06
N CYS A 225 4.91 11.99 3.49
CA CYS A 225 3.59 11.38 3.35
C CYS A 225 2.73 12.28 2.46
N VAL A 226 2.53 11.87 1.21
CA VAL A 226 1.72 12.62 0.26
C VAL A 226 0.27 12.18 0.38
N GLN A 227 -0.60 13.11 0.74
CA GLN A 227 -2.02 12.86 0.89
C GLN A 227 -2.75 13.00 -0.45
N ILE A 228 -3.65 12.06 -0.74
CA ILE A 228 -4.56 12.11 -1.89
C ILE A 228 -5.96 11.71 -1.41
N ASN A 229 -6.72 12.70 -0.92
CA ASN A 229 -7.94 12.48 -0.16
C ASN A 229 -9.08 13.43 -0.55
N GLY A 230 -8.97 14.11 -1.68
CA GLY A 230 -10.00 15.06 -2.15
C GLY A 230 -10.27 16.23 -1.20
N GLY A 231 -9.32 16.53 -0.30
CA GLY A 231 -9.44 17.59 0.71
C GLY A 231 -10.21 17.15 1.97
N MET A 232 -10.53 15.86 2.15
CA MET A 232 -11.21 15.36 3.34
C MET A 232 -10.39 15.66 4.62
N LEU A 233 -9.07 15.59 4.51
CA LEU A 233 -8.14 16.00 5.55
C LEU A 233 -7.14 16.99 4.97
N MET A 234 -7.04 18.17 5.58
CA MET A 234 -6.06 19.21 5.24
C MET A 234 -5.04 19.29 6.38
N SER A 235 -3.75 19.21 6.05
CA SER A 235 -2.63 19.34 6.99
C SER A 235 -1.97 20.70 6.91
#